data_70e2a2e1336936d186316700c90e29f2
#
_entry.id   70e2a2e1336936d186316700c90e29f2
#
_cell.length_a   1.000
_cell.length_b   1.000
_cell.length_c   1.000
_cell.angle_alpha   90.00
_cell.angle_beta   90.00
_cell.angle_gamma   90.00
#
_symmetry.space_group_name_H-M   'P 1'
#
loop_
_entity.id
_entity.type
_entity.pdbx_description
1 polymer ?
#
loop_
_entity_poly.entity_id
_entity_poly.type
_entity_poly.pdbx_seq_one_letter_code
_entity_poly.pdbx_strand_id
1 'polypeptide(L)'
;MVTKLSHTSIYVNDQDKAYDFYVNKLGFRVNTDVKMENGFRWLTVNPPDQPGLEVVLFPATSEVNGFDEEVRNALKLLLDKGAMGAGVFYTPDCLATYEELKSKGVQFKSEPKEQFYGIECVVTDGCGNWFSMTQPKEA
;
A
#
# COMPACT_ATOMS: atom_id res chain seq x y z
N MET A 1 -6.57 26.95 -9.33
CA MET A 1 -5.52 26.07 -9.84
C MET A 1 -5.17 24.99 -8.81
N VAL A 2 -5.08 23.75 -9.23
CA VAL A 2 -4.65 22.66 -8.33
C VAL A 2 -3.17 22.84 -7.99
N THR A 3 -2.79 22.70 -6.73
CA THR A 3 -1.42 22.95 -6.26
C THR A 3 -0.68 21.70 -5.82
N LYS A 4 -1.37 20.65 -5.37
CA LYS A 4 -0.72 19.41 -4.93
C LYS A 4 -1.72 18.27 -4.82
N LEU A 5 -1.19 17.05 -4.81
CA LEU A 5 -1.93 15.86 -4.42
C LEU A 5 -1.71 15.68 -2.91
N SER A 6 -2.74 15.94 -2.10
CA SER A 6 -2.65 15.80 -0.64
C SER A 6 -2.98 14.39 -0.16
N HIS A 7 -3.93 13.74 -0.82
CA HIS A 7 -4.40 12.40 -0.48
C HIS A 7 -4.47 11.55 -1.73
N THR A 8 -4.19 10.26 -1.58
CA THR A 8 -4.43 9.25 -2.61
C THR A 8 -4.96 8.00 -1.92
N SER A 9 -5.63 7.14 -2.66
CA SER A 9 -6.24 5.95 -2.07
C SER A 9 -5.56 4.68 -2.54
N ILE A 10 -5.36 3.74 -1.61
CA ILE A 10 -5.02 2.35 -1.91
C ILE A 10 -6.21 1.53 -1.41
N TYR A 11 -6.88 0.84 -2.32
CA TYR A 11 -7.99 -0.03 -1.96
C TYR A 11 -7.46 -1.30 -1.33
N VAL A 12 -8.04 -1.68 -0.18
CA VAL A 12 -7.62 -2.87 0.57
C VAL A 12 -8.84 -3.73 0.88
N ASN A 13 -8.64 -5.04 0.94
CA ASN A 13 -9.73 -5.95 1.30
C ASN A 13 -9.87 -6.14 2.81
N ASP A 14 -8.89 -5.69 3.60
CA ASP A 14 -8.89 -5.82 5.05
C ASP A 14 -8.04 -4.70 5.66
N GLN A 15 -8.67 -3.75 6.34
CA GLN A 15 -7.95 -2.60 6.91
C GLN A 15 -7.05 -2.98 8.08
N ASP A 16 -7.37 -4.02 8.85
CA ASP A 16 -6.49 -4.45 9.95
C ASP A 16 -5.21 -5.07 9.41
N LYS A 17 -5.30 -5.88 8.36
CA LYS A 17 -4.12 -6.40 7.67
C LYS A 17 -3.32 -5.29 7.01
N ALA A 18 -3.99 -4.31 6.42
CA ALA A 18 -3.34 -3.15 5.83
C ALA A 18 -2.58 -2.34 6.88
N TYR A 19 -3.21 -2.10 8.02
CA TYR A 19 -2.55 -1.42 9.14
C TYR A 19 -1.26 -2.16 9.52
N ASP A 20 -1.34 -3.47 9.71
CA ASP A 20 -0.17 -4.28 10.06
C ASP A 20 0.94 -4.18 9.02
N PHE A 21 0.60 -4.24 7.74
CA PHE A 21 1.58 -4.15 6.68
C PHE A 21 2.21 -2.76 6.60
N TYR A 22 1.38 -1.72 6.41
CA TYR A 22 1.90 -0.38 6.15
C TYR A 22 2.54 0.25 7.38
N VAL A 23 1.97 0.05 8.56
CA VAL A 23 2.46 0.66 9.79
C VAL A 23 3.52 -0.20 10.48
N ASN A 24 3.20 -1.46 10.77
CA ASN A 24 4.09 -2.30 11.57
C ASN A 24 5.26 -2.86 10.77
N LYS A 25 5.06 -3.18 9.49
CA LYS A 25 6.10 -3.78 8.65
C LYS A 25 6.87 -2.76 7.82
N LEU A 26 6.18 -1.86 7.12
CA LEU A 26 6.84 -0.82 6.34
C LEU A 26 7.30 0.39 7.17
N GLY A 27 6.73 0.60 8.35
CA GLY A 27 7.10 1.72 9.19
C GLY A 27 6.45 3.04 8.81
N PHE A 28 5.32 3.00 8.09
CA PHE A 28 4.56 4.21 7.78
C PHE A 28 3.96 4.79 9.06
N ARG A 29 3.76 6.10 9.07
CA ARG A 29 3.10 6.79 10.18
C ARG A 29 1.61 6.81 9.98
N VAL A 30 0.87 6.67 11.09
CA VAL A 30 -0.60 6.84 11.08
C VAL A 30 -0.87 8.34 11.19
N ASN A 31 -1.64 8.88 10.25
CA ASN A 31 -2.14 10.25 10.34
C ASN A 31 -3.49 10.29 11.02
N THR A 32 -4.40 9.45 10.56
CA THR A 32 -5.77 9.37 11.10
C THR A 32 -6.21 7.91 11.15
N ASP A 33 -6.85 7.53 12.24
CA ASP A 33 -7.49 6.23 12.38
C ASP A 33 -8.73 6.42 13.24
N VAL A 34 -9.87 6.70 12.59
CA VAL A 34 -11.12 7.06 13.23
C VAL A 34 -12.26 6.26 12.62
N LYS A 35 -13.10 5.69 13.47
CA LYS A 35 -14.33 5.05 13.03
C LYS A 35 -15.47 6.07 13.09
N MET A 36 -16.12 6.28 11.94
CA MET A 36 -17.24 7.20 11.81
C MET A 36 -18.53 6.58 12.39
N GLU A 37 -19.55 7.41 12.62
CA GLU A 37 -20.83 6.94 13.18
C GLU A 37 -21.49 5.85 12.33
N ASN A 38 -21.36 5.93 11.01
CA ASN A 38 -21.92 4.93 10.09
C ASN A 38 -21.11 3.64 10.02
N GLY A 39 -20.00 3.54 10.76
CA GLY A 39 -19.12 2.38 10.75
C GLY A 39 -17.95 2.46 9.79
N PHE A 40 -17.86 3.49 8.95
CA PHE A 40 -16.70 3.67 8.05
C PHE A 40 -15.48 4.02 8.87
N ARG A 41 -14.37 3.30 8.61
CA ARG A 41 -13.08 3.58 9.24
C ARG A 41 -12.24 4.45 8.31
N TRP A 42 -11.94 5.65 8.75
CA TRP A 42 -11.05 6.57 8.06
C TRP A 42 -9.63 6.32 8.55
N LEU A 43 -8.85 5.64 7.72
CA LEU A 43 -7.48 5.25 8.07
C LEU A 43 -6.54 5.82 7.02
N THR A 44 -5.64 6.71 7.44
CA THR A 44 -4.63 7.30 6.57
C THR A 44 -3.24 7.13 7.15
N VAL A 45 -2.29 6.87 6.28
CA VAL A 45 -0.88 6.64 6.63
C VAL A 45 0.01 7.39 5.65
N ASN A 46 1.28 7.56 6.00
CA ASN A 46 2.27 8.10 5.07
C ASN A 46 3.66 7.54 5.37
N PRO A 47 4.53 7.45 4.35
CA PRO A 47 5.94 7.18 4.58
C PRO A 47 6.53 8.27 5.47
N PRO A 48 7.49 7.95 6.37
CA PRO A 48 8.08 8.96 7.27
C PRO A 48 8.68 10.17 6.54
N ASP A 49 9.20 9.96 5.33
CA ASP A 49 9.85 11.01 4.55
C ASP A 49 8.89 11.75 3.62
N GLN A 50 7.59 11.47 3.69
CA GLN A 50 6.57 12.13 2.88
C GLN A 50 5.41 12.65 3.74
N PRO A 51 5.66 13.60 4.64
CA PRO A 51 4.61 14.09 5.55
C PRO A 51 3.49 14.87 4.84
N GLY A 52 3.73 15.32 3.62
CA GLY A 52 2.73 16.07 2.83
C GLY A 52 1.76 15.21 2.04
N LEU A 53 1.94 13.89 2.02
CA LEU A 53 1.06 12.97 1.32
C LEU A 53 0.38 12.02 2.31
N GLU A 54 -0.96 11.99 2.30
CA GLU A 54 -1.72 11.01 3.06
C GLU A 54 -2.22 9.93 2.14
N VAL A 55 -1.95 8.68 2.49
CA VAL A 55 -2.45 7.51 1.78
C VAL A 55 -3.66 6.97 2.52
N VAL A 56 -4.82 7.00 1.88
CA VAL A 56 -6.05 6.45 2.45
C VAL A 56 -6.05 4.95 2.18
N LEU A 57 -6.05 4.15 3.25
CA LEU A 57 -6.22 2.70 3.14
C LEU A 57 -7.73 2.42 3.09
N PHE A 58 -8.27 2.47 1.87
CA PHE A 58 -9.70 2.51 1.63
C PHE A 58 -10.33 1.12 1.73
N PRO A 59 -11.38 0.93 2.56
CA PRO A 59 -12.02 -0.38 2.75
C PRO A 59 -12.90 -0.73 1.55
N ALA A 60 -12.33 -1.39 0.56
CA ALA A 60 -12.97 -1.62 -0.73
C ALA A 60 -14.23 -2.50 -0.67
N THR A 61 -14.33 -3.35 0.36
CA THR A 61 -15.45 -4.30 0.50
C THR A 61 -16.45 -3.91 1.59
N SER A 62 -16.23 -2.76 2.25
CA SER A 62 -17.15 -2.28 3.28
C SER A 62 -18.49 -1.85 2.68
N GLU A 63 -19.59 -2.22 3.34
CA GLU A 63 -20.92 -1.83 2.90
C GLU A 63 -21.21 -0.32 3.08
N VAL A 64 -20.35 0.39 3.82
CA VAL A 64 -20.51 1.81 4.11
C VAL A 64 -19.49 2.68 3.39
N ASN A 65 -18.84 2.17 2.36
CA ASN A 65 -17.78 2.90 1.65
C ASN A 65 -18.28 3.79 0.50
N GLY A 66 -19.58 3.87 0.29
CA GLY A 66 -20.18 4.71 -0.75
C GLY A 66 -20.30 4.04 -2.12
N PHE A 67 -19.71 2.87 -2.31
CA PHE A 67 -19.85 2.11 -3.55
C PHE A 67 -21.08 1.21 -3.52
N ASP A 68 -21.66 0.95 -4.69
CA ASP A 68 -22.73 -0.04 -4.79
C ASP A 68 -22.16 -1.46 -4.73
N GLU A 69 -23.07 -2.44 -4.62
CA GLU A 69 -22.68 -3.85 -4.47
C GLU A 69 -21.88 -4.36 -5.66
N GLU A 70 -22.25 -3.96 -6.87
CA GLU A 70 -21.53 -4.39 -8.09
C GLU A 70 -20.07 -3.91 -8.06
N VAL A 71 -19.83 -2.66 -7.70
CA VAL A 71 -18.48 -2.10 -7.59
C VAL A 71 -17.70 -2.79 -6.47
N ARG A 72 -18.31 -2.98 -5.30
CA ARG A 72 -17.65 -3.68 -4.20
C ARG A 72 -17.25 -5.10 -4.58
N ASN A 73 -18.13 -5.81 -5.29
CA ASN A 73 -17.84 -7.18 -5.74
C ASN A 73 -16.71 -7.22 -6.78
N ALA A 74 -16.68 -6.25 -7.70
CA ALA A 74 -15.60 -6.15 -8.68
C ALA A 74 -14.26 -5.87 -8.01
N LEU A 75 -14.21 -4.95 -7.06
CA LEU A 75 -13.01 -4.65 -6.30
C LEU A 75 -12.55 -5.86 -5.47
N LYS A 76 -13.49 -6.55 -4.84
CA LYS A 76 -13.19 -7.76 -4.07
C LYS A 76 -12.52 -8.81 -4.97
N LEU A 77 -13.05 -9.03 -6.16
CA LEU A 77 -12.48 -9.99 -7.11
C LEU A 77 -11.04 -9.64 -7.46
N LEU A 78 -10.77 -8.38 -7.81
CA LEU A 78 -9.44 -7.93 -8.18
C LEU A 78 -8.46 -8.03 -7.02
N LEU A 79 -8.89 -7.61 -5.83
CA LEU A 79 -8.05 -7.65 -4.64
C LEU A 79 -7.78 -9.08 -4.17
N ASP A 80 -8.78 -9.96 -4.21
CA ASP A 80 -8.61 -11.36 -3.83
C ASP A 80 -7.61 -12.08 -4.77
N LYS A 81 -7.51 -11.62 -6.01
CA LYS A 81 -6.54 -12.15 -6.98
C LYS A 81 -5.17 -11.48 -6.88
N GLY A 82 -5.01 -10.48 -6.02
CA GLY A 82 -3.75 -9.74 -5.91
C GLY A 82 -3.40 -8.95 -7.16
N ALA A 83 -4.40 -8.47 -7.88
CA ALA A 83 -4.23 -7.92 -9.22
C ALA A 83 -3.91 -6.42 -9.26
N MET A 84 -4.01 -5.72 -8.12
CA MET A 84 -3.94 -4.27 -8.11
C MET A 84 -2.51 -3.76 -7.98
N GLY A 85 -1.96 -3.24 -9.07
CA GLY A 85 -0.70 -2.51 -9.04
C GLY A 85 -0.92 -1.13 -8.44
N ALA A 86 -0.33 -0.88 -7.27
CA ALA A 86 -0.64 0.33 -6.50
C ALA A 86 0.43 1.42 -6.59
N GLY A 87 1.64 1.09 -7.00
CA GLY A 87 2.67 2.10 -7.14
C GLY A 87 4.09 1.56 -7.05
N VAL A 88 5.01 2.47 -6.83
CA VAL A 88 6.44 2.17 -6.70
C VAL A 88 6.93 2.77 -5.39
N PHE A 89 7.59 1.96 -4.58
CA PHE A 89 8.33 2.41 -3.42
C PHE A 89 9.80 2.57 -3.78
N TYR A 90 10.42 3.61 -3.30
CA TYR A 90 11.87 3.75 -3.36
C TYR A 90 12.50 3.34 -2.03
N THR A 91 13.64 2.68 -2.12
CA THR A 91 14.47 2.31 -0.97
C THR A 91 15.93 2.58 -1.31
N PRO A 92 16.76 3.00 -0.35
CA PRO A 92 18.18 3.18 -0.61
C PRO A 92 18.95 1.87 -0.77
N ASP A 93 18.39 0.73 -0.32
CA ASP A 93 19.01 -0.58 -0.40
C ASP A 93 17.93 -1.65 -0.58
N CYS A 94 17.70 -2.05 -1.82
CA CYS A 94 16.64 -2.99 -2.16
C CYS A 94 16.83 -4.36 -1.51
N LEU A 95 18.06 -4.88 -1.54
CA LEU A 95 18.33 -6.22 -0.97
C LEU A 95 18.14 -6.22 0.55
N ALA A 96 18.68 -5.22 1.24
CA ALA A 96 18.53 -5.12 2.69
C ALA A 96 17.08 -4.98 3.11
N THR A 97 16.31 -4.13 2.41
CA THR A 97 14.88 -3.94 2.67
C THR A 97 14.09 -5.22 2.39
N TYR A 98 14.40 -5.89 1.29
CA TYR A 98 13.79 -7.18 0.96
C TYR A 98 14.02 -8.22 2.08
N GLU A 99 15.25 -8.37 2.55
CA GLU A 99 15.58 -9.33 3.61
C GLU A 99 14.87 -8.98 4.93
N GLU A 100 14.84 -7.70 5.30
CA GLU A 100 14.16 -7.24 6.49
C GLU A 100 12.65 -7.52 6.43
N LEU A 101 11.99 -7.14 5.35
CA LEU A 101 10.56 -7.35 5.18
C LEU A 101 10.21 -8.84 5.11
N LYS A 102 11.04 -9.63 4.44
CA LYS A 102 10.85 -11.07 4.36
C LYS A 102 10.93 -11.70 5.74
N SER A 103 11.85 -11.23 6.59
CA SER A 103 11.96 -11.70 7.98
C SER A 103 10.72 -11.38 8.83
N LYS A 104 9.96 -10.36 8.45
CA LYS A 104 8.70 -9.98 9.07
C LYS A 104 7.48 -10.69 8.48
N GLY A 105 7.68 -11.61 7.55
CA GLY A 105 6.61 -12.38 6.93
C GLY A 105 5.96 -11.72 5.71
N VAL A 106 6.54 -10.66 5.18
CA VAL A 106 6.03 -10.02 3.96
C VAL A 106 6.25 -10.92 2.74
N GLN A 107 5.23 -11.02 1.89
CA GLN A 107 5.27 -11.82 0.68
C GLN A 107 5.75 -10.99 -0.51
N PHE A 108 6.57 -11.59 -1.36
CA PHE A 108 7.10 -10.97 -2.56
C PHE A 108 6.70 -11.80 -3.79
N LYS A 109 6.42 -11.13 -4.91
CA LYS A 109 6.21 -11.80 -6.20
C LYS A 109 7.52 -12.06 -6.92
N SER A 110 8.57 -11.29 -6.63
CA SER A 110 9.89 -11.47 -7.21
C SER A 110 10.99 -11.02 -6.26
N GLU A 111 12.16 -11.63 -6.42
CA GLU A 111 13.37 -11.26 -5.67
C GLU A 111 14.02 -10.02 -6.29
N PRO A 112 14.92 -9.31 -5.55
CA PRO A 112 15.66 -8.21 -6.13
C PRO A 112 16.47 -8.64 -7.36
N LYS A 113 16.30 -7.87 -8.44
CA LYS A 113 17.00 -8.09 -9.70
C LYS A 113 17.48 -6.76 -10.25
N GLU A 114 18.63 -6.77 -10.90
CA GLU A 114 19.16 -5.60 -11.57
C GLU A 114 18.37 -5.32 -12.84
N GLN A 115 17.94 -4.08 -12.99
CA GLN A 115 17.25 -3.55 -14.15
C GLN A 115 18.03 -2.34 -14.67
N PHE A 116 17.68 -1.82 -15.85
CA PHE A 116 18.38 -0.65 -16.39
C PHE A 116 18.18 0.61 -15.52
N TYR A 117 17.10 0.67 -14.73
CA TYR A 117 16.75 1.81 -13.88
C TYR A 117 17.18 1.63 -12.41
N GLY A 118 17.70 0.49 -12.02
CA GLY A 118 18.12 0.20 -10.65
C GLY A 118 17.90 -1.25 -10.27
N ILE A 119 17.77 -1.50 -8.97
CA ILE A 119 17.50 -2.84 -8.44
C ILE A 119 16.04 -2.86 -7.97
N GLU A 120 15.28 -3.86 -8.42
CA GLU A 120 13.85 -3.94 -8.18
C GLU A 120 13.42 -5.32 -7.71
N CYS A 121 12.45 -5.34 -6.80
CA CYS A 121 11.64 -6.52 -6.50
C CYS A 121 10.17 -6.10 -6.46
N VAL A 122 9.25 -7.08 -6.46
CA VAL A 122 7.82 -6.82 -6.38
C VAL A 122 7.31 -7.33 -5.04
N VAL A 123 6.78 -6.42 -4.24
CA VAL A 123 6.25 -6.69 -2.89
C VAL A 123 4.73 -6.69 -2.93
N THR A 124 4.10 -7.51 -2.07
CA THR A 124 2.65 -7.53 -1.91
C THR A 124 2.28 -7.06 -0.51
N ASP A 125 1.15 -6.38 -0.39
CA ASP A 125 0.68 -5.91 0.91
C ASP A 125 -0.20 -6.93 1.66
N GLY A 126 -0.49 -8.07 1.04
CA GLY A 126 -1.39 -9.06 1.64
C GLY A 126 -2.86 -8.65 1.61
N CYS A 127 -3.18 -7.50 1.01
CA CYS A 127 -4.52 -6.93 0.95
C CYS A 127 -5.01 -6.73 -0.48
N GLY A 128 -4.35 -7.37 -1.44
CA GLY A 128 -4.73 -7.34 -2.84
C GLY A 128 -3.85 -6.48 -3.73
N ASN A 129 -2.90 -5.75 -3.17
CA ASN A 129 -2.05 -4.84 -3.91
C ASN A 129 -0.62 -5.36 -4.05
N TRP A 130 0.04 -4.94 -5.13
CA TRP A 130 1.46 -5.14 -5.31
C TRP A 130 2.13 -3.82 -5.66
N PHE A 131 3.40 -3.71 -5.30
CA PHE A 131 4.22 -2.53 -5.58
C PHE A 131 5.55 -2.98 -6.16
N SER A 132 6.10 -2.19 -7.07
CA SER A 132 7.53 -2.25 -7.33
C SER A 132 8.25 -1.64 -6.13
N MET A 133 9.30 -2.28 -5.65
CA MET A 133 10.19 -1.70 -4.67
C MET A 133 11.55 -1.55 -5.33
N THR A 134 11.99 -0.32 -5.51
CA THR A 134 13.14 0.01 -6.35
C THR A 134 14.18 0.80 -5.59
N GLN A 135 15.42 0.34 -5.72
CA GLN A 135 16.61 1.14 -5.40
C GLN A 135 17.02 1.82 -6.69
N PRO A 136 16.80 3.16 -6.81
CA PRO A 136 17.12 3.85 -8.04
C PRO A 136 18.62 3.76 -8.38
N LYS A 137 18.92 3.72 -9.66
CA LYS A 137 20.28 3.80 -10.11
C LYS A 137 20.83 5.20 -9.78
N GLU A 138 22.02 5.26 -9.25
CA GLU A 138 22.64 6.54 -8.94
C GLU A 138 22.88 7.33 -10.23
N ALA A 139 22.61 8.64 -10.16
CA ALA A 139 22.77 9.55 -11.27
C ALA A 139 24.28 9.80 -11.54
#